data_9c5fd3a2d13d35d2b7d7bf21a41c88da
#
_entry.id   9c5fd3a2d13d35d2b7d7bf21a41c88da
#
_cell.length_a   1.000
_cell.length_b   1.000
_cell.length_c   1.000
_cell.angle_alpha   90.00
_cell.angle_beta   90.00
_cell.angle_gamma   90.00
#
_symmetry.space_group_name_H-M   'P 1'
#
loop_
_entity.id
_entity.type
_entity.pdbx_description
1 polymer ?
#
loop_
_entity_poly.entity_id
_entity_poly.type
_entity_poly.pdbx_seq_one_letter_code
_entity_poly.pdbx_strand_id
1 'polypeptide(L)'
;RAIVKLQQAKYAEAEADFNRAIPLSAKNAGNYINRALARFHQNNLRGAMSDYDLALDIDPNNFLGHYNRGLLRAQVGDDNRAIEDFDFVLQIEPDNMMATFNRGLLRAQTGNYRGAISDYSKVIDEYPNFMAGYYHRAEARKKIGDRKGAEQDEFKLMKMQIDKRNGVTADNKDVADNNAQDGEDKSKTRKKSDKNMDNYRKIVIADDSEQDEKYKSDYRGRVQDRNVSIKMEPMYALTY
;
A
#
# COMPACT_ATOMS: atom_id res chain seq x y z
N ARG A 1 -13.94 -14.77 -14.79
CA ARG A 1 -14.97 -15.38 -13.93
C ARG A 1 -14.46 -15.54 -12.49
N ALA A 2 -13.26 -16.11 -12.27
CA ALA A 2 -12.67 -16.29 -10.95
C ALA A 2 -12.46 -14.95 -10.22
N ILE A 3 -11.93 -13.93 -10.90
CA ILE A 3 -11.70 -12.58 -10.35
C ILE A 3 -13.01 -11.94 -9.87
N VAL A 4 -14.11 -12.07 -10.65
CA VAL A 4 -15.43 -11.56 -10.24
C VAL A 4 -15.90 -12.21 -8.93
N LYS A 5 -15.62 -13.50 -8.74
CA LYS A 5 -15.93 -14.20 -7.49
C LYS A 5 -15.10 -13.72 -6.31
N LEU A 6 -13.80 -13.39 -6.55
CA LEU A 6 -12.98 -12.72 -5.52
C LEU A 6 -13.59 -11.40 -5.09
N GLN A 7 -14.01 -10.57 -6.06
CA GLN A 7 -14.67 -9.29 -5.80
C GLN A 7 -15.96 -9.44 -5.01
N GLN A 8 -16.70 -10.55 -5.23
CA GLN A 8 -17.90 -10.91 -4.50
C GLN A 8 -17.63 -11.60 -3.16
N ALA A 9 -16.36 -11.67 -2.72
CA ALA A 9 -15.92 -12.40 -1.52
C ALA A 9 -16.30 -13.90 -1.51
N LYS A 10 -16.55 -14.50 -2.67
CA LYS A 10 -16.82 -15.93 -2.83
C LYS A 10 -15.50 -16.71 -2.99
N TYR A 11 -14.69 -16.71 -1.94
CA TYR A 11 -13.31 -17.16 -1.98
C TYR A 11 -13.14 -18.64 -2.35
N ALA A 12 -13.97 -19.54 -1.81
CA ALA A 12 -13.91 -20.97 -2.13
C ALA A 12 -14.26 -21.25 -3.59
N GLU A 13 -15.26 -20.55 -4.14
CA GLU A 13 -15.61 -20.69 -5.55
C GLU A 13 -14.56 -20.08 -6.48
N ALA A 14 -13.94 -18.97 -6.05
CA ALA A 14 -12.83 -18.34 -6.77
C ALA A 14 -11.62 -19.27 -6.83
N GLU A 15 -11.23 -19.87 -5.69
CA GLU A 15 -10.14 -20.85 -5.63
C GLU A 15 -10.41 -22.05 -6.57
N ALA A 16 -11.64 -22.60 -6.56
CA ALA A 16 -12.00 -23.69 -7.46
C ALA A 16 -11.88 -23.32 -8.94
N ASP A 17 -12.27 -22.08 -9.31
CA ASP A 17 -12.13 -21.59 -10.68
C ASP A 17 -10.64 -21.39 -11.05
N PHE A 18 -9.79 -20.85 -10.12
CA PHE A 18 -8.35 -20.75 -10.37
C PHE A 18 -7.66 -22.11 -10.46
N ASN A 19 -8.08 -23.10 -9.68
CA ASN A 19 -7.59 -24.47 -9.79
C ASN A 19 -7.84 -25.10 -11.19
N ARG A 20 -8.90 -24.67 -11.86
CA ARG A 20 -9.19 -25.06 -13.26
C ARG A 20 -8.42 -24.21 -14.28
N ALA A 21 -8.19 -22.92 -13.98
CA ALA A 21 -7.52 -22.00 -14.90
C ALA A 21 -6.00 -22.23 -14.94
N ILE A 22 -5.37 -22.50 -13.80
CA ILE A 22 -3.92 -22.64 -13.68
C ILE A 22 -3.35 -23.74 -14.62
N PRO A 23 -3.92 -24.95 -14.74
CA PRO A 23 -3.42 -25.93 -15.69
C PRO A 23 -3.48 -25.49 -17.16
N LEU A 24 -4.43 -24.61 -17.49
CA LEU A 24 -4.60 -24.07 -18.84
C LEU A 24 -3.64 -22.90 -19.13
N SER A 25 -3.14 -22.24 -18.10
CA SER A 25 -2.25 -21.05 -18.19
C SER A 25 -1.25 -21.08 -17.06
N ALA A 26 -0.42 -22.12 -17.00
CA ALA A 26 0.52 -22.37 -15.89
C ALA A 26 1.62 -21.29 -15.72
N LYS A 27 1.88 -20.50 -16.76
CA LYS A 27 2.85 -19.39 -16.72
C LYS A 27 2.25 -18.04 -16.38
N ASN A 28 0.97 -17.97 -16.04
CA ASN A 28 0.34 -16.72 -15.62
C ASN A 28 0.48 -16.54 -14.11
N ALA A 29 1.41 -15.68 -13.67
CA ALA A 29 1.65 -15.36 -12.27
C ALA A 29 0.40 -14.79 -11.58
N GLY A 30 -0.43 -14.00 -12.27
CA GLY A 30 -1.66 -13.41 -11.75
C GLY A 30 -2.66 -14.45 -11.26
N ASN A 31 -2.76 -15.61 -11.91
CA ASN A 31 -3.64 -16.69 -11.46
C ASN A 31 -3.24 -17.23 -10.08
N TYR A 32 -1.94 -17.37 -9.84
CA TYR A 32 -1.43 -17.82 -8.55
C TYR A 32 -1.60 -16.74 -7.48
N ILE A 33 -1.31 -15.46 -7.79
CA ILE A 33 -1.52 -14.33 -6.88
C ILE A 33 -2.98 -14.26 -6.43
N ASN A 34 -3.91 -14.38 -7.36
CA ASN A 34 -5.34 -14.32 -7.07
C ASN A 34 -5.84 -15.56 -6.32
N ARG A 35 -5.27 -16.74 -6.60
CA ARG A 35 -5.58 -17.94 -5.82
C ARG A 35 -5.02 -17.82 -4.40
N ALA A 36 -3.82 -17.27 -4.24
CA ALA A 36 -3.25 -16.96 -2.95
C ALA A 36 -4.16 -16.04 -2.12
N LEU A 37 -4.72 -15.01 -2.75
CA LEU A 37 -5.69 -14.12 -2.10
C LEU A 37 -6.95 -14.88 -1.65
N ALA A 38 -7.50 -15.74 -2.51
CA ALA A 38 -8.65 -16.57 -2.13
C ALA A 38 -8.34 -17.46 -0.94
N ARG A 39 -7.17 -18.10 -0.92
CA ARG A 39 -6.66 -18.94 0.17
C ARG A 39 -6.42 -18.17 1.45
N PHE A 40 -5.87 -16.96 1.33
CA PHE A 40 -5.64 -16.07 2.45
C PHE A 40 -6.95 -15.76 3.20
N HIS A 41 -7.99 -15.38 2.49
CA HIS A 41 -9.31 -15.11 3.09
C HIS A 41 -10.01 -16.34 3.65
N GLN A 42 -9.62 -17.53 3.21
CA GLN A 42 -10.05 -18.80 3.79
C GLN A 42 -9.16 -19.25 4.97
N ASN A 43 -8.23 -18.39 5.44
CA ASN A 43 -7.25 -18.69 6.49
C ASN A 43 -6.27 -19.83 6.13
N ASN A 44 -6.15 -20.17 4.83
CA ASN A 44 -5.14 -21.10 4.35
C ASN A 44 -3.84 -20.34 4.04
N LEU A 45 -3.18 -19.85 5.09
CA LEU A 45 -1.99 -18.99 4.97
C LEU A 45 -0.80 -19.73 4.33
N ARG A 46 -0.66 -21.04 4.61
CA ARG A 46 0.41 -21.87 4.01
C ARG A 46 0.19 -22.03 2.51
N GLY A 47 -1.03 -22.32 2.09
CA GLY A 47 -1.37 -22.43 0.66
C GLY A 47 -1.22 -21.10 -0.08
N ALA A 48 -1.59 -19.99 0.58
CA ALA A 48 -1.39 -18.66 0.04
C ALA A 48 0.10 -18.33 -0.15
N MET A 49 0.95 -18.62 0.85
CA MET A 49 2.40 -18.41 0.75
C MET A 49 3.00 -19.19 -0.42
N SER A 50 2.66 -20.48 -0.54
CA SER A 50 3.13 -21.32 -1.65
C SER A 50 2.73 -20.76 -3.02
N ASP A 51 1.52 -20.23 -3.16
CA ASP A 51 1.07 -19.63 -4.42
C ASP A 51 1.81 -18.32 -4.74
N TYR A 52 2.10 -17.47 -3.74
CA TYR A 52 2.93 -16.28 -3.97
C TYR A 52 4.36 -16.66 -4.38
N ASP A 53 4.95 -17.68 -3.77
CA ASP A 53 6.28 -18.15 -4.16
C ASP A 53 6.27 -18.68 -5.61
N LEU A 54 5.28 -19.49 -6.01
CA LEU A 54 5.12 -19.94 -7.39
C LEU A 54 4.89 -18.78 -8.37
N ALA A 55 4.12 -17.78 -7.98
CA ALA A 55 3.91 -16.60 -8.81
C ALA A 55 5.22 -15.84 -9.07
N LEU A 56 6.06 -15.72 -8.05
CA LEU A 56 7.35 -15.03 -8.14
C LEU A 56 8.45 -15.88 -8.79
N ASP A 57 8.33 -17.21 -8.78
CA ASP A 57 9.16 -18.09 -9.60
C ASP A 57 8.86 -17.91 -11.10
N ILE A 58 7.58 -17.63 -11.45
CA ILE A 58 7.14 -17.40 -12.83
C ILE A 58 7.53 -15.97 -13.28
N ASP A 59 7.24 -14.98 -12.44
CA ASP A 59 7.51 -13.57 -12.70
C ASP A 59 8.21 -12.94 -11.47
N PRO A 60 9.56 -13.02 -11.40
CA PRO A 60 10.33 -12.50 -10.27
C PRO A 60 10.21 -10.99 -10.05
N ASN A 61 9.76 -10.24 -11.07
CA ASN A 61 9.60 -8.80 -10.99
C ASN A 61 8.15 -8.36 -10.71
N ASN A 62 7.28 -9.30 -10.38
CA ASN A 62 5.87 -8.99 -10.10
C ASN A 62 5.73 -8.25 -8.78
N PHE A 63 5.55 -6.92 -8.84
CA PHE A 63 5.46 -6.09 -7.66
C PHE A 63 4.26 -6.44 -6.77
N LEU A 64 3.10 -6.85 -7.35
CA LEU A 64 1.93 -7.27 -6.58
C LEU A 64 2.19 -8.56 -5.82
N GLY A 65 2.90 -9.51 -6.46
CA GLY A 65 3.34 -10.73 -5.81
C GLY A 65 4.19 -10.44 -4.58
N HIS A 66 5.21 -9.59 -4.72
CA HIS A 66 6.05 -9.16 -3.59
C HIS A 66 5.25 -8.39 -2.54
N TYR A 67 4.42 -7.42 -2.94
CA TYR A 67 3.61 -6.63 -2.01
C TYR A 67 2.70 -7.52 -1.16
N ASN A 68 1.93 -8.40 -1.81
CA ASN A 68 0.99 -9.29 -1.14
C ASN A 68 1.69 -10.34 -0.28
N ARG A 69 2.83 -10.89 -0.76
CA ARG A 69 3.64 -11.81 0.04
C ARG A 69 4.25 -11.12 1.26
N GLY A 70 4.71 -9.89 1.09
CA GLY A 70 5.20 -9.05 2.19
C GLY A 70 4.12 -8.84 3.27
N LEU A 71 2.89 -8.54 2.90
CA LEU A 71 1.78 -8.43 3.85
C LEU A 71 1.50 -9.75 4.57
N LEU A 72 1.50 -10.87 3.83
CA LEU A 72 1.29 -12.19 4.43
C LEU A 72 2.43 -12.57 5.39
N ARG A 73 3.70 -12.31 5.01
CA ARG A 73 4.87 -12.53 5.85
C ARG A 73 4.81 -11.72 7.14
N ALA A 74 4.43 -10.44 7.04
CA ALA A 74 4.20 -9.57 8.21
C ALA A 74 3.14 -10.15 9.14
N GLN A 75 2.05 -10.69 8.60
CA GLN A 75 0.97 -11.27 9.38
C GLN A 75 1.40 -12.54 10.12
N VAL A 76 2.28 -13.35 9.54
CA VAL A 76 2.79 -14.57 10.18
C VAL A 76 4.05 -14.33 11.03
N GLY A 77 4.51 -13.08 11.17
CA GLY A 77 5.64 -12.69 12.01
C GLY A 77 7.00 -12.87 11.34
N ASP A 78 7.05 -13.03 10.02
CA ASP A 78 8.30 -13.11 9.25
C ASP A 78 8.73 -11.72 8.77
N ASP A 79 8.96 -10.83 9.76
CA ASP A 79 9.12 -9.39 9.55
C ASP A 79 10.31 -9.06 8.65
N ASN A 80 11.44 -9.77 8.81
CA ASN A 80 12.64 -9.48 8.03
C ASN A 80 12.42 -9.77 6.54
N ARG A 81 11.85 -10.94 6.20
CA ARG A 81 11.54 -11.25 4.80
C ARG A 81 10.39 -10.41 4.24
N ALA A 82 9.48 -9.95 5.08
CA ALA A 82 8.48 -8.98 4.67
C ALA A 82 9.10 -7.61 4.30
N ILE A 83 10.11 -7.16 5.06
CA ILE A 83 10.88 -5.94 4.73
C ILE A 83 11.58 -6.10 3.38
N GLU A 84 12.20 -7.26 3.11
CA GLU A 84 12.84 -7.54 1.81
C GLU A 84 11.84 -7.46 0.64
N ASP A 85 10.64 -8.01 0.81
CA ASP A 85 9.59 -7.92 -0.19
C ASP A 85 9.16 -6.46 -0.43
N PHE A 86 8.99 -5.65 0.62
CA PHE A 86 8.67 -4.22 0.45
C PHE A 86 9.86 -3.42 -0.09
N ASP A 87 11.09 -3.75 0.25
CA ASP A 87 12.28 -3.13 -0.35
C ASP A 87 12.30 -3.38 -1.86
N PHE A 88 11.95 -4.59 -2.31
CA PHE A 88 11.83 -4.92 -3.73
C PHE A 88 10.73 -4.10 -4.41
N VAL A 89 9.53 -4.02 -3.80
CA VAL A 89 8.44 -3.17 -4.31
C VAL A 89 8.90 -1.72 -4.49
N LEU A 90 9.64 -1.18 -3.51
CA LEU A 90 10.11 0.20 -3.54
C LEU A 90 11.29 0.46 -4.48
N GLN A 91 11.98 -0.60 -4.94
CA GLN A 91 12.94 -0.48 -6.05
C GLN A 91 12.22 -0.28 -7.40
N ILE A 92 11.07 -0.92 -7.59
CA ILE A 92 10.25 -0.81 -8.80
C ILE A 92 9.37 0.44 -8.73
N GLU A 93 8.72 0.65 -7.60
CA GLU A 93 7.80 1.76 -7.32
C GLU A 93 8.26 2.60 -6.12
N PRO A 94 9.24 3.50 -6.31
CA PRO A 94 9.77 4.31 -5.20
C PRO A 94 8.73 5.15 -4.46
N ASP A 95 7.64 5.50 -5.15
CA ASP A 95 6.55 6.32 -4.63
C ASP A 95 5.34 5.51 -4.14
N ASN A 96 5.52 4.20 -3.96
CA ASN A 96 4.49 3.36 -3.33
C ASN A 96 4.45 3.63 -1.82
N MET A 97 3.60 4.59 -1.42
CA MET A 97 3.51 5.02 -0.02
C MET A 97 2.93 3.96 0.90
N MET A 98 2.10 3.04 0.36
CA MET A 98 1.59 1.90 1.16
C MET A 98 2.72 0.93 1.49
N ALA A 99 3.57 0.58 0.54
CA ALA A 99 4.76 -0.24 0.78
C ALA A 99 5.74 0.47 1.73
N THR A 100 5.96 1.79 1.54
CA THR A 100 6.80 2.61 2.43
C THR A 100 6.27 2.57 3.86
N PHE A 101 4.97 2.75 4.06
CA PHE A 101 4.37 2.73 5.39
C PHE A 101 4.44 1.35 6.05
N ASN A 102 4.11 0.27 5.30
CA ASN A 102 4.20 -1.10 5.81
C ASN A 102 5.65 -1.47 6.19
N ARG A 103 6.62 -1.09 5.36
CA ARG A 103 8.04 -1.27 5.70
C ARG A 103 8.41 -0.51 6.97
N GLY A 104 7.92 0.72 7.13
CA GLY A 104 8.13 1.52 8.34
C GLY A 104 7.58 0.81 9.59
N LEU A 105 6.39 0.22 9.52
CA LEU A 105 5.80 -0.55 10.62
C LEU A 105 6.69 -1.73 11.02
N LEU A 106 7.17 -2.51 10.05
CA LEU A 106 8.03 -3.66 10.29
C LEU A 106 9.41 -3.23 10.81
N ARG A 107 9.98 -2.15 10.28
CA ARG A 107 11.24 -1.58 10.79
C ARG A 107 11.10 -1.15 12.25
N ALA A 108 9.98 -0.55 12.63
CA ALA A 108 9.72 -0.20 14.04
C ALA A 108 9.57 -1.45 14.90
N GLN A 109 8.90 -2.48 14.41
CA GLN A 109 8.70 -3.76 15.10
C GLN A 109 10.03 -4.50 15.32
N THR A 110 10.93 -4.47 14.35
CA THR A 110 12.26 -5.07 14.40
C THR A 110 13.30 -4.19 15.10
N GLY A 111 12.92 -3.02 15.66
CA GLY A 111 13.79 -2.12 16.40
C GLY A 111 14.56 -1.12 15.54
N ASN A 112 14.40 -1.13 14.22
CA ASN A 112 15.00 -0.11 13.35
C ASN A 112 14.15 1.18 13.34
N TYR A 113 14.09 1.85 14.49
CA TYR A 113 13.26 3.05 14.68
C TYR A 113 13.68 4.22 13.78
N ARG A 114 14.98 4.39 13.50
CA ARG A 114 15.45 5.46 12.60
C ARG A 114 14.98 5.24 11.17
N GLY A 115 15.06 4.00 10.68
CA GLY A 115 14.52 3.63 9.36
C GLY A 115 13.01 3.82 9.29
N ALA A 116 12.28 3.43 10.36
CA ALA A 116 10.84 3.64 10.46
C ALA A 116 10.46 5.13 10.41
N ILE A 117 11.15 5.99 11.15
CA ILE A 117 10.94 7.45 11.16
C ILE A 117 11.13 8.03 9.75
N SER A 118 12.14 7.58 9.02
CA SER A 118 12.38 8.01 7.64
C SER A 118 11.21 7.62 6.73
N ASP A 119 10.76 6.35 6.81
CA ASP A 119 9.63 5.84 6.01
C ASP A 119 8.34 6.61 6.34
N TYR A 120 8.02 6.81 7.62
CA TYR A 120 6.84 7.58 8.02
C TYR A 120 6.91 9.03 7.60
N SER A 121 8.10 9.64 7.62
CA SER A 121 8.27 11.03 7.17
C SER A 121 7.97 11.17 5.69
N LYS A 122 8.48 10.26 4.85
CA LYS A 122 8.16 10.24 3.41
C LYS A 122 6.65 10.13 3.17
N VAL A 123 5.96 9.26 3.92
CA VAL A 123 4.50 9.10 3.81
C VAL A 123 3.75 10.37 4.23
N ILE A 124 4.16 11.01 5.33
CA ILE A 124 3.51 12.23 5.85
C ILE A 124 3.74 13.42 4.90
N ASP A 125 4.90 13.50 4.27
CA ASP A 125 5.21 14.57 3.30
C ASP A 125 4.28 14.49 2.08
N GLU A 126 3.96 13.27 1.62
CA GLU A 126 3.02 13.05 0.52
C GLU A 126 1.55 13.13 0.97
N TYR A 127 1.24 12.61 2.18
CA TYR A 127 -0.10 12.56 2.78
C TYR A 127 -0.16 13.27 4.13
N PRO A 128 -0.20 14.62 4.17
CA PRO A 128 -0.10 15.40 5.41
C PRO A 128 -1.25 15.21 6.39
N ASN A 129 -2.35 14.60 5.97
CA ASN A 129 -3.51 14.33 6.82
C ASN A 129 -3.61 12.86 7.25
N PHE A 130 -2.63 12.03 6.89
CA PHE A 130 -2.59 10.62 7.27
C PHE A 130 -2.18 10.48 8.75
N MET A 131 -3.18 10.41 9.62
CA MET A 131 -3.01 10.39 11.08
C MET A 131 -2.13 9.24 11.57
N ALA A 132 -2.27 8.04 10.97
CA ALA A 132 -1.47 6.88 11.37
C ALA A 132 0.04 7.12 11.18
N GLY A 133 0.44 7.85 10.14
CA GLY A 133 1.84 8.22 9.91
C GLY A 133 2.43 9.01 11.08
N TYR A 134 1.73 10.03 11.56
CA TYR A 134 2.17 10.83 12.72
C TYR A 134 2.20 9.99 14.00
N TYR A 135 1.16 9.18 14.24
CA TYR A 135 1.10 8.32 15.41
C TYR A 135 2.30 7.38 15.49
N HIS A 136 2.57 6.62 14.43
CA HIS A 136 3.66 5.66 14.41
C HIS A 136 5.04 6.35 14.42
N ARG A 137 5.16 7.54 13.80
CA ARG A 137 6.40 8.32 13.88
C ARG A 137 6.67 8.83 15.28
N ALA A 138 5.66 9.34 15.99
CA ALA A 138 5.78 9.77 17.38
C ALA A 138 6.26 8.61 18.27
N GLU A 139 5.65 7.43 18.13
CA GLU A 139 6.07 6.26 18.91
C GLU A 139 7.52 5.85 18.61
N ALA A 140 7.93 5.83 17.34
CA ALA A 140 9.30 5.53 16.96
C ALA A 140 10.31 6.58 17.49
N ARG A 141 9.93 7.88 17.48
CA ARG A 141 10.73 8.98 18.03
C ARG A 141 10.91 8.83 19.54
N LYS A 142 9.87 8.46 20.28
CA LYS A 142 9.98 8.16 21.72
C LYS A 142 11.00 7.06 22.00
N LYS A 143 11.02 6.00 21.17
CA LYS A 143 11.96 4.88 21.33
C LYS A 143 13.42 5.28 21.15
N ILE A 144 13.71 6.29 20.34
CA ILE A 144 15.08 6.81 20.16
C ILE A 144 15.40 8.03 21.05
N GLY A 145 14.47 8.43 21.93
CA GLY A 145 14.64 9.57 22.85
C GLY A 145 14.40 10.94 22.22
N ASP A 146 13.90 11.03 20.99
CA ASP A 146 13.50 12.30 20.36
C ASP A 146 12.14 12.78 20.91
N ARG A 147 12.16 13.25 22.16
CA ARG A 147 10.95 13.73 22.84
C ARG A 147 10.31 14.92 22.14
N LYS A 148 11.13 15.88 21.70
CA LYS A 148 10.64 17.09 21.04
C LYS A 148 9.93 16.77 19.72
N GLY A 149 10.49 15.89 18.89
CA GLY A 149 9.87 15.46 17.67
C GLY A 149 8.58 14.65 17.91
N ALA A 150 8.56 13.81 18.95
CA ALA A 150 7.37 13.06 19.33
C ALA A 150 6.21 13.99 19.75
N GLU A 151 6.49 14.98 20.62
CA GLU A 151 5.51 15.99 21.06
C GLU A 151 4.94 16.80 19.89
N GLN A 152 5.76 17.13 18.90
CA GLN A 152 5.30 17.81 17.68
C GLN A 152 4.31 16.96 16.87
N ASP A 153 4.60 15.67 16.71
CA ASP A 153 3.70 14.74 16.01
C ASP A 153 2.39 14.54 16.78
N GLU A 154 2.45 14.40 18.11
CA GLU A 154 1.28 14.27 18.96
C GLU A 154 0.40 15.53 18.95
N PHE A 155 1.02 16.72 18.98
CA PHE A 155 0.29 17.98 18.83
C PHE A 155 -0.43 18.06 17.47
N LYS A 156 0.25 17.64 16.40
CA LYS A 156 -0.36 17.59 15.06
C LYS A 156 -1.55 16.63 15.03
N LEU A 157 -1.42 15.44 15.64
CA LEU A 157 -2.50 14.46 15.76
C LEU A 157 -3.70 15.04 16.52
N MET A 158 -3.46 15.66 17.67
CA MET A 158 -4.51 16.28 18.48
C MET A 158 -5.27 17.35 17.67
N LYS A 159 -4.53 18.20 16.95
CA LYS A 159 -5.14 19.21 16.08
C LYS A 159 -6.03 18.59 15.00
N MET A 160 -5.54 17.54 14.32
CA MET A 160 -6.30 16.83 13.29
C MET A 160 -7.57 16.16 13.86
N GLN A 161 -7.51 15.62 15.07
CA GLN A 161 -8.68 15.04 15.75
C GLN A 161 -9.73 16.09 16.10
N ILE A 162 -9.29 17.27 16.58
CA ILE A 162 -10.17 18.41 16.87
C ILE A 162 -10.83 18.90 15.57
N ASP A 163 -10.04 19.10 14.52
CA ASP A 163 -10.52 19.53 13.22
C ASP A 163 -11.59 18.56 12.67
N LYS A 164 -11.31 17.25 12.73
CA LYS A 164 -12.26 16.19 12.31
C LYS A 164 -13.55 16.23 13.13
N ARG A 165 -13.45 16.40 14.45
CA ARG A 165 -14.63 16.49 15.34
C ARG A 165 -15.47 17.74 15.05
N ASN A 166 -14.83 18.84 14.70
CA ASN A 166 -15.50 20.10 14.38
C ASN A 166 -16.02 20.18 12.92
N GLY A 167 -15.91 19.06 12.15
CA GLY A 167 -16.36 19.02 10.77
C GLY A 167 -15.47 19.81 9.79
N VAL A 168 -14.28 20.24 10.24
CA VAL A 168 -13.30 20.92 9.39
C VAL A 168 -12.59 19.86 8.56
N THR A 169 -13.02 19.67 7.32
CA THR A 169 -12.34 18.80 6.36
C THR A 169 -11.20 19.56 5.68
N ALA A 170 -10.20 18.83 5.17
CA ALA A 170 -9.08 19.43 4.42
C ALA A 170 -9.58 20.29 3.24
N ASP A 171 -10.68 19.88 2.61
CA ASP A 171 -11.31 20.60 1.49
C ASP A 171 -11.88 21.96 1.92
N ASN A 172 -12.30 22.12 3.19
CA ASN A 172 -12.84 23.38 3.71
C ASN A 172 -11.75 24.35 4.19
N LYS A 173 -10.54 23.86 4.53
CA LYS A 173 -9.41 24.72 4.91
C LYS A 173 -8.84 25.49 3.72
N ASP A 174 -8.76 24.83 2.56
CA ASP A 174 -8.25 25.48 1.34
C ASP A 174 -9.15 26.62 0.85
N VAL A 175 -10.43 26.64 1.26
CA VAL A 175 -11.37 27.74 0.97
C VAL A 175 -11.22 28.90 1.97
N ALA A 176 -10.86 28.62 3.22
CA ALA A 176 -10.69 29.66 4.23
C ALA A 176 -9.35 30.42 4.11
N ASP A 177 -8.27 29.72 3.71
CA ASP A 177 -6.95 30.34 3.50
C ASP A 177 -6.83 31.11 2.18
N ASN A 178 -7.69 30.83 1.18
CA ASN A 178 -7.69 31.55 -0.10
C ASN A 178 -8.34 32.96 -0.02
N ASN A 179 -8.96 33.33 1.11
CA ASN A 179 -9.47 34.70 1.33
C ASN A 179 -8.44 35.64 1.97
N ALA A 180 -7.22 35.18 2.22
CA ALA A 180 -6.14 36.01 2.75
C ALA A 180 -4.93 35.94 1.81
N GLN A 181 -4.81 36.96 0.98
CA GLN A 181 -3.65 37.34 0.15
C GLN A 181 -3.65 36.94 -1.33
N ASP A 182 -3.87 37.97 -2.12
CA ASP A 182 -3.44 38.13 -3.51
C ASP A 182 -1.94 37.88 -3.69
N GLY A 183 -1.62 37.19 -4.78
CA GLY A 183 -0.29 37.27 -5.42
C GLY A 183 0.50 35.96 -5.43
N GLU A 184 0.72 35.51 -6.65
CA GLU A 184 1.64 34.50 -7.14
C GLU A 184 1.11 33.07 -7.33
N ASP A 185 0.95 32.78 -8.60
CA ASP A 185 0.75 31.49 -9.25
C ASP A 185 1.74 30.44 -8.76
N LYS A 186 1.39 29.69 -7.74
CA LYS A 186 1.99 28.39 -7.47
C LYS A 186 0.93 27.36 -7.78
N SER A 187 1.07 26.73 -8.94
CA SER A 187 0.44 25.47 -9.29
C SER A 187 0.56 24.51 -8.11
N LYS A 188 -0.40 24.58 -7.18
CA LYS A 188 -0.52 23.63 -6.07
C LYS A 188 -0.90 22.31 -6.71
N THR A 189 0.07 21.44 -6.92
CA THR A 189 -0.17 20.02 -7.13
C THR A 189 -1.15 19.58 -6.05
N ARG A 190 -2.35 19.24 -6.46
CA ARG A 190 -3.40 18.71 -5.58
C ARG A 190 -2.81 17.49 -4.88
N LYS A 191 -2.56 17.60 -3.57
CA LYS A 191 -2.08 16.48 -2.78
C LYS A 191 -3.08 15.36 -2.89
N LYS A 192 -2.61 14.15 -3.19
CA LYS A 192 -3.46 12.96 -3.33
C LYS A 192 -4.30 12.76 -2.09
N SER A 193 -5.54 12.29 -2.26
CA SER A 193 -6.44 12.02 -1.14
C SER A 193 -5.87 10.96 -0.22
N ASP A 194 -5.86 11.22 1.09
CA ASP A 194 -5.36 10.27 2.11
C ASP A 194 -6.22 9.00 2.22
N LYS A 195 -7.40 8.98 1.57
CA LYS A 195 -8.35 7.85 1.64
C LYS A 195 -7.74 6.52 1.22
N ASN A 196 -6.80 6.53 0.27
CA ASN A 196 -6.15 5.30 -0.17
C ASN A 196 -5.15 4.75 0.85
N MET A 197 -4.57 5.60 1.69
CA MET A 197 -3.60 5.14 2.69
C MET A 197 -4.22 4.29 3.80
N ASP A 198 -5.52 4.41 4.07
CA ASP A 198 -6.20 3.56 5.05
C ASP A 198 -6.23 2.08 4.63
N ASN A 199 -5.97 1.81 3.36
CA ASN A 199 -5.94 0.47 2.78
C ASN A 199 -4.55 -0.20 2.80
N TYR A 200 -3.55 0.36 3.48
CA TYR A 200 -2.16 -0.14 3.46
C TYR A 200 -1.97 -1.62 3.85
N ARG A 201 -2.92 -2.20 4.59
CA ARG A 201 -2.90 -3.63 4.99
C ARG A 201 -3.68 -4.56 4.07
N LYS A 202 -4.33 -4.02 3.04
CA LYS A 202 -5.17 -4.84 2.16
C LYS A 202 -4.32 -5.50 1.09
N ILE A 203 -4.51 -6.81 0.93
CA ILE A 203 -3.94 -7.59 -0.17
C ILE A 203 -4.66 -7.22 -1.47
N VAL A 204 -3.92 -7.05 -2.54
CA VAL A 204 -4.39 -6.54 -3.83
C VAL A 204 -4.62 -7.67 -4.81
N ILE A 205 -5.73 -7.60 -5.57
CA ILE A 205 -6.06 -8.55 -6.65
C ILE A 205 -5.23 -8.21 -7.88
N ALA A 206 -4.62 -9.23 -8.52
CA ALA A 206 -3.97 -9.09 -9.80
C ALA A 206 -5.01 -9.10 -10.93
N ASP A 207 -4.96 -8.11 -11.81
CA ASP A 207 -5.79 -8.07 -13.01
C ASP A 207 -5.06 -8.71 -14.19
N ASP A 208 -5.74 -9.66 -14.85
CA ASP A 208 -5.15 -10.50 -15.90
C ASP A 208 -4.92 -9.77 -17.22
N SER A 209 -5.51 -8.59 -17.41
CA SER A 209 -5.77 -8.14 -18.77
C SER A 209 -4.63 -7.39 -19.46
N GLU A 210 -3.60 -6.89 -18.75
CA GLU A 210 -2.61 -6.03 -19.40
C GLU A 210 -1.23 -5.97 -18.72
N GLN A 211 -0.92 -6.80 -17.75
CA GLN A 211 0.32 -6.64 -16.95
C GLN A 211 1.60 -7.03 -17.69
N ASP A 212 1.53 -7.95 -18.65
CA ASP A 212 2.75 -8.52 -19.26
C ASP A 212 3.48 -7.58 -20.23
N GLU A 213 2.80 -6.64 -20.88
CA GLU A 213 3.43 -5.76 -21.87
C GLU A 213 3.75 -4.35 -21.35
N LYS A 214 2.90 -3.75 -20.53
CA LYS A 214 3.10 -2.37 -20.06
C LYS A 214 4.14 -2.22 -18.98
N TYR A 215 4.27 -3.19 -18.08
CA TYR A 215 5.26 -3.11 -17.00
C TYR A 215 6.70 -3.27 -17.48
N LYS A 216 6.93 -3.91 -18.64
CA LYS A 216 8.29 -4.06 -19.20
C LYS A 216 8.86 -2.81 -19.85
N SER A 217 8.02 -1.90 -20.34
CA SER A 217 8.48 -0.75 -21.15
C SER A 217 8.36 0.61 -20.47
N ASP A 218 7.31 0.84 -19.67
CA ASP A 218 6.99 2.18 -19.16
C ASP A 218 7.48 2.44 -17.74
N TYR A 219 7.89 1.42 -16.99
CA TYR A 219 8.28 1.54 -15.58
C TYR A 219 9.67 2.15 -15.35
N ARG A 220 10.44 2.41 -16.38
CA ARG A 220 11.71 3.16 -16.27
C ARG A 220 11.47 4.67 -16.03
N GLY A 221 10.85 5.01 -14.91
CA GLY A 221 10.84 6.38 -14.40
C GLY A 221 9.60 7.23 -14.71
N ARG A 222 8.46 6.65 -15.07
CA ARG A 222 7.21 7.39 -15.29
C ARG A 222 6.04 6.89 -14.46
N VAL A 223 6.22 6.81 -13.16
CA VAL A 223 5.10 6.59 -12.20
C VAL A 223 4.16 7.82 -12.14
N GLN A 224 4.41 8.83 -12.95
CA GLN A 224 3.59 10.04 -13.02
C GLN A 224 2.53 10.03 -14.12
N ASP A 225 2.38 8.94 -14.87
CA ASP A 225 1.34 8.89 -15.88
C ASP A 225 -0.01 8.65 -15.20
N ARG A 226 -0.81 9.70 -15.15
CA ARG A 226 -2.14 9.74 -14.51
C ARG A 226 -3.10 8.65 -15.01
N ASN A 227 -2.85 8.13 -16.22
CA ASN A 227 -3.64 7.07 -16.80
C ASN A 227 -3.37 5.70 -16.17
N VAL A 228 -2.18 5.48 -15.63
CA VAL A 228 -1.85 4.24 -14.91
C VAL A 228 -2.51 4.24 -13.53
N SER A 229 -2.52 5.37 -12.83
CA SER A 229 -3.19 5.49 -11.53
C SER A 229 -4.71 5.28 -11.62
N ILE A 230 -5.33 5.75 -12.72
CA ILE A 230 -6.78 5.57 -12.95
C ILE A 230 -7.12 4.09 -13.25
N LYS A 231 -6.25 3.38 -13.97
CA LYS A 231 -6.44 1.94 -14.24
C LYS A 231 -6.11 1.05 -13.05
N MET A 232 -5.26 1.52 -12.13
CA MET A 232 -4.93 0.82 -10.89
C MET A 232 -5.96 1.06 -9.78
N GLU A 233 -6.76 2.13 -9.84
CA GLU A 233 -7.85 2.38 -8.88
C GLU A 233 -8.81 1.19 -8.73
N PRO A 234 -9.24 0.49 -9.78
CA PRO A 234 -10.06 -0.71 -9.62
C PRO A 234 -9.36 -1.83 -8.84
N MET A 235 -8.03 -1.93 -8.91
CA MET A 235 -7.28 -2.94 -8.14
C MET A 235 -7.23 -2.60 -6.65
N TYR A 236 -7.26 -1.32 -6.31
CA TYR A 236 -7.32 -0.85 -4.93
C TYR A 236 -8.76 -0.70 -4.41
N ALA A 237 -9.72 -0.49 -5.29
CA ALA A 237 -11.14 -0.29 -4.93
C ALA A 237 -11.89 -1.60 -4.62
N LEU A 238 -11.28 -2.76 -4.84
CA LEU A 238 -11.88 -4.07 -4.56
C LEU A 238 -11.90 -4.45 -3.08
N THR A 239 -11.91 -3.46 -2.25
CA THR A 239 -11.91 -3.60 -0.80
C THR A 239 -13.23 -3.26 -0.15
N TYR A 240 -14.35 -3.47 -0.84
CA TYR A 240 -15.70 -3.45 -0.27
C TYR A 240 -16.29 -4.83 -0.21
#